data_bf5dd9463a27cbebbac89f928864937a
#
_entry.id   bf5dd9463a27cbebbac89f928864937a
#
_cell.length_a   1.000
_cell.length_b   1.000
_cell.length_c   1.000
_cell.angle_alpha   90.00
_cell.angle_beta   90.00
_cell.angle_gamma   90.00
#
_symmetry.space_group_name_H-M   'P 1'
#
loop_
_entity.id
_entity.type
_entity.pdbx_description
1 polymer ?
#
loop_
_entity_poly.entity_id
_entity_poly.type
_entity_poly.pdbx_seq_one_letter_code
_entity_poly.pdbx_strand_id
1 'polypeptide(L)'
;MNTKLKHLQIGDLTARLPIIQGGMGVGVSLSKLAGAVAKEGGVGIISTAQIGYDEEGFEKDQAGCNRLAIRKHIQKAKEIACGNGLIGVNIMVALKHYEEHVKEAVAAGADVIISGAGLPMKLPALVSETCRTKIAPIVSSKRALQIILKRWAHRYDRTADFIVIEGPKAGGHLGFSTEELVDINSLNYDEEIKNIIECKKEYEKQYNKKIPVIVAGGIFDSADIAHALGLGADGVQIASRFVATEECDASDAYKQAYIHAREEDIQIIQSPVGMPGRALRNEFIKNVERERQPIKKCYNCLAQCNPGTVPYCITQALINAVKGDIENGLIFCGSNVGRIHQMTTVHNLMEELTDFSSLNEN
;
A
#
# COMPACT_ATOMS: atom_id res chain seq x y z
N MET A 1 27.31 -9.43 -12.80
CA MET A 1 27.59 -8.23 -11.95
C MET A 1 27.03 -8.52 -10.54
N ASN A 2 27.86 -8.40 -9.51
CA ASN A 2 27.39 -8.61 -8.14
C ASN A 2 26.53 -7.38 -7.74
N THR A 3 25.23 -7.43 -8.04
CA THR A 3 24.30 -6.30 -7.86
C THR A 3 23.91 -6.20 -6.39
N LYS A 4 24.80 -5.68 -5.58
CA LYS A 4 24.48 -5.37 -4.19
C LYS A 4 23.43 -4.23 -4.19
N LEU A 5 22.25 -4.49 -3.64
CA LEU A 5 21.19 -3.49 -3.51
C LEU A 5 21.73 -2.27 -2.72
N LYS A 6 21.46 -1.08 -3.23
CA LYS A 6 21.78 0.16 -2.52
C LYS A 6 20.78 0.38 -1.39
N HIS A 7 21.23 0.99 -0.31
CA HIS A 7 20.34 1.42 0.76
C HIS A 7 19.33 2.43 0.23
N LEU A 8 18.10 2.37 0.70
CA LEU A 8 17.07 3.36 0.40
C LEU A 8 17.22 4.55 1.36
N GLN A 9 17.58 5.71 0.79
CA GLN A 9 17.73 6.95 1.54
C GLN A 9 16.51 7.85 1.31
N ILE A 10 15.79 8.20 2.38
CA ILE A 10 14.63 9.10 2.36
C ILE A 10 14.90 10.28 3.29
N GLY A 11 15.46 11.37 2.76
CA GLY A 11 15.95 12.47 3.57
C GLY A 11 17.06 12.01 4.53
N ASP A 12 16.84 12.18 5.84
CA ASP A 12 17.72 11.71 6.93
C ASP A 12 17.44 10.27 7.39
N LEU A 13 16.45 9.59 6.80
CA LEU A 13 16.14 8.20 7.11
C LEU A 13 16.79 7.25 6.11
N THR A 14 17.21 6.08 6.60
CA THR A 14 17.84 5.03 5.77
C THR A 14 17.23 3.68 6.08
N ALA A 15 16.78 2.96 5.05
CA ALA A 15 16.49 1.54 5.13
C ALA A 15 17.60 0.75 4.44
N ARG A 16 18.08 -0.34 5.08
CA ARG A 16 19.16 -1.17 4.56
C ARG A 16 18.81 -1.83 3.23
N LEU A 17 17.54 -2.23 3.07
CA LEU A 17 17.00 -2.81 1.85
C LEU A 17 16.02 -1.84 1.19
N PRO A 18 16.08 -1.65 -0.13
CA PRO A 18 15.18 -0.76 -0.88
C PRO A 18 13.84 -1.45 -1.17
N ILE A 19 13.29 -2.15 -0.19
CA ILE A 19 12.04 -2.90 -0.27
C ILE A 19 11.06 -2.33 0.74
N ILE A 20 9.91 -1.88 0.25
CA ILE A 20 8.78 -1.45 1.06
C ILE A 20 7.72 -2.54 1.01
N GLN A 21 7.27 -3.02 2.14
CA GLN A 21 6.04 -3.83 2.20
C GLN A 21 4.85 -2.87 2.13
N GLY A 22 4.02 -2.97 1.09
CA GLY A 22 2.88 -2.11 0.85
C GLY A 22 1.78 -2.26 1.91
N GLY A 23 1.16 -1.15 2.31
CA GLY A 23 0.07 -1.17 3.27
C GLY A 23 -1.18 -1.84 2.73
N MET A 24 -1.71 -2.82 3.45
CA MET A 24 -2.89 -3.61 3.07
C MET A 24 -3.94 -3.55 4.17
N GLY A 25 -5.08 -2.93 3.88
CA GLY A 25 -6.25 -2.83 4.78
C GLY A 25 -7.39 -3.73 4.33
N VAL A 26 -8.27 -4.09 5.22
CA VAL A 26 -8.34 -3.84 6.65
C VAL A 26 -7.60 -4.98 7.37
N GLY A 27 -6.69 -4.64 8.31
CA GLY A 27 -6.14 -5.65 9.22
C GLY A 27 -5.11 -6.63 8.61
N VAL A 28 -4.77 -6.52 7.32
CA VAL A 28 -3.84 -7.45 6.65
C VAL A 28 -2.38 -7.08 6.97
N SER A 29 -2.04 -5.79 6.94
CA SER A 29 -0.72 -5.32 7.38
C SER A 29 -0.84 -4.45 8.63
N LEU A 30 -0.53 -5.02 9.77
CA LEU A 30 -0.49 -4.36 11.07
C LEU A 30 0.94 -4.45 11.66
N SER A 31 1.03 -4.56 12.99
CA SER A 31 2.32 -4.47 13.67
C SER A 31 3.23 -5.69 13.47
N LYS A 32 2.68 -6.90 13.32
CA LYS A 32 3.52 -8.10 13.16
C LYS A 32 4.23 -8.07 11.81
N LEU A 33 3.47 -7.92 10.73
CA LEU A 33 4.02 -7.89 9.39
C LEU A 33 4.97 -6.70 9.20
N ALA A 34 4.51 -5.48 9.50
CA ALA A 34 5.34 -4.28 9.31
C ALA A 34 6.61 -4.33 10.16
N GLY A 35 6.51 -4.78 11.42
CA GLY A 35 7.65 -4.94 12.31
C GLY A 35 8.66 -5.98 11.81
N ALA A 36 8.18 -7.12 11.31
CA ALA A 36 9.04 -8.17 10.77
C ALA A 36 9.82 -7.68 9.52
N VAL A 37 9.14 -7.00 8.59
CA VAL A 37 9.80 -6.42 7.40
C VAL A 37 10.87 -5.38 7.79
N ALA A 38 10.56 -4.51 8.73
CA ALA A 38 11.52 -3.54 9.22
C ALA A 38 12.70 -4.21 9.95
N LYS A 39 12.46 -5.29 10.70
CA LYS A 39 13.51 -6.08 11.35
C LYS A 39 14.52 -6.63 10.32
N GLU A 40 14.06 -7.02 9.14
CA GLU A 40 14.92 -7.44 8.02
C GLU A 40 15.60 -6.26 7.30
N GLY A 41 15.38 -5.03 7.75
CA GLY A 41 16.03 -3.82 7.21
C GLY A 41 15.28 -3.17 6.06
N GLY A 42 14.05 -3.60 5.76
CA GLY A 42 13.13 -2.95 4.82
C GLY A 42 12.30 -1.84 5.46
N VAL A 43 11.23 -1.45 4.77
CA VAL A 43 10.23 -0.49 5.27
C VAL A 43 8.90 -1.21 5.44
N GLY A 44 8.48 -1.40 6.69
CA GLY A 44 7.20 -2.02 7.02
C GLY A 44 6.08 -0.98 7.09
N ILE A 45 4.97 -1.20 6.39
CA ILE A 45 3.86 -0.25 6.30
C ILE A 45 2.59 -0.83 6.93
N ILE A 46 2.06 -0.11 7.90
CA ILE A 46 0.78 -0.39 8.54
C ILE A 46 -0.33 0.31 7.75
N SER A 47 -1.40 -0.40 7.41
CA SER A 47 -2.59 0.24 6.84
C SER A 47 -3.49 0.80 7.94
N THR A 48 -3.87 2.08 7.84
CA THR A 48 -4.75 2.72 8.83
C THR A 48 -6.23 2.57 8.51
N ALA A 49 -6.59 1.93 7.39
CA ALA A 49 -7.99 1.73 7.01
C ALA A 49 -8.72 0.86 8.02
N GLN A 50 -9.59 1.47 8.83
CA GLN A 50 -10.36 0.82 9.91
C GLN A 50 -9.51 -0.06 10.82
N ILE A 51 -8.30 0.41 11.11
CA ILE A 51 -7.27 -0.31 11.86
C ILE A 51 -7.73 -0.77 13.27
N GLY A 52 -8.70 -0.05 13.86
CA GLY A 52 -9.27 -0.36 15.17
C GLY A 52 -10.39 -1.40 15.14
N TYR A 53 -10.60 -2.10 14.02
CA TYR A 53 -11.73 -3.03 13.80
C TYR A 53 -11.83 -4.15 14.84
N ASP A 54 -10.77 -4.44 15.55
CA ASP A 54 -10.65 -5.47 16.59
C ASP A 54 -10.54 -4.90 18.01
N GLU A 55 -10.57 -3.56 18.15
CA GLU A 55 -10.57 -2.92 19.47
C GLU A 55 -11.97 -2.97 20.11
N GLU A 56 -12.01 -3.14 21.42
CA GLU A 56 -13.27 -3.09 22.18
C GLU A 56 -13.95 -1.74 22.00
N GLY A 57 -15.26 -1.78 21.70
CA GLY A 57 -16.06 -0.56 21.48
C GLY A 57 -16.00 -0.02 20.05
N PHE A 58 -15.29 -0.65 19.11
CA PHE A 58 -15.22 -0.22 17.71
C PHE A 58 -16.60 0.01 17.08
N GLU A 59 -17.57 -0.82 17.42
CA GLU A 59 -18.96 -0.69 16.96
C GLU A 59 -19.63 0.64 17.36
N LYS A 60 -19.18 1.28 18.46
CA LYS A 60 -19.73 2.52 19.02
C LYS A 60 -18.89 3.75 18.66
N ASP A 61 -17.57 3.61 18.63
CA ASP A 61 -16.61 4.70 18.37
C ASP A 61 -15.48 4.23 17.45
N GLN A 62 -15.74 4.15 16.14
CA GLN A 62 -14.74 3.77 15.16
C GLN A 62 -13.55 4.75 15.12
N ALA A 63 -13.83 6.04 15.24
CA ALA A 63 -12.78 7.06 15.15
C ALA A 63 -11.83 6.97 16.35
N GLY A 64 -12.34 6.82 17.56
CA GLY A 64 -11.54 6.64 18.78
C GLY A 64 -10.72 5.35 18.73
N CYS A 65 -11.33 4.23 18.38
CA CYS A 65 -10.65 2.95 18.23
C CYS A 65 -9.56 2.98 17.16
N ASN A 66 -9.81 3.63 16.02
CA ASN A 66 -8.78 3.78 14.97
C ASN A 66 -7.58 4.60 15.46
N ARG A 67 -7.80 5.71 16.17
CA ARG A 67 -6.69 6.52 16.75
C ARG A 67 -5.88 5.72 17.75
N LEU A 68 -6.53 5.00 18.65
CA LEU A 68 -5.87 4.12 19.63
C LEU A 68 -5.02 3.05 18.94
N ALA A 69 -5.60 2.37 17.94
CA ALA A 69 -4.95 1.29 17.21
C ALA A 69 -3.76 1.78 16.38
N ILE A 70 -3.82 2.99 15.77
CA ILE A 70 -2.69 3.59 15.06
C ILE A 70 -1.46 3.69 15.99
N ARG A 71 -1.63 4.26 17.19
CA ARG A 71 -0.53 4.37 18.17
C ARG A 71 -0.01 3.00 18.59
N LYS A 72 -0.90 2.12 18.98
CA LYS A 72 -0.59 0.76 19.46
C LYS A 72 0.21 -0.03 18.43
N HIS A 73 -0.23 -0.03 17.17
CA HIS A 73 0.43 -0.79 16.11
C HIS A 73 1.76 -0.17 15.69
N ILE A 74 1.89 1.16 15.61
CA ILE A 74 3.18 1.80 15.32
C ILE A 74 4.21 1.49 16.40
N GLN A 75 3.85 1.63 17.67
CA GLN A 75 4.74 1.32 18.80
C GLN A 75 5.16 -0.14 18.77
N LYS A 76 4.19 -1.05 18.62
CA LYS A 76 4.46 -2.50 18.58
C LYS A 76 5.34 -2.90 17.38
N ALA A 77 5.11 -2.33 16.21
CA ALA A 77 5.95 -2.58 15.04
C ALA A 77 7.39 -2.11 15.27
N LYS A 78 7.59 -0.94 15.90
CA LYS A 78 8.93 -0.44 16.25
C LYS A 78 9.65 -1.33 17.27
N GLU A 79 8.93 -1.89 18.25
CA GLU A 79 9.48 -2.88 19.17
C GLU A 79 9.97 -4.12 18.44
N ILE A 80 9.16 -4.67 17.50
CA ILE A 80 9.51 -5.85 16.70
C ILE A 80 10.71 -5.55 15.77
N ALA A 81 10.74 -4.37 15.17
CA ALA A 81 11.80 -3.94 14.26
C ALA A 81 13.17 -3.80 14.94
N CYS A 82 13.22 -3.59 16.27
CA CYS A 82 14.45 -3.42 17.04
C CYS A 82 15.40 -2.36 16.46
N GLY A 83 14.88 -1.34 15.77
CA GLY A 83 15.67 -0.25 15.16
C GLY A 83 16.35 -0.57 13.83
N ASN A 84 16.11 -1.74 13.23
CA ASN A 84 16.81 -2.18 12.02
C ASN A 84 16.29 -1.60 10.71
N GLY A 85 15.03 -1.15 10.64
CA GLY A 85 14.39 -0.61 9.45
C GLY A 85 13.46 0.53 9.78
N LEU A 86 12.56 0.85 8.88
CA LEU A 86 11.61 1.96 9.03
C LEU A 86 10.18 1.43 9.19
N ILE A 87 9.40 2.11 10.05
CA ILE A 87 7.98 1.84 10.24
C ILE A 87 7.17 3.01 9.72
N GLY A 88 6.31 2.73 8.75
CA GLY A 88 5.43 3.72 8.18
C GLY A 88 3.95 3.33 8.21
N VAL A 89 3.13 4.23 7.70
CA VAL A 89 1.70 3.99 7.54
C VAL A 89 1.24 4.32 6.12
N ASN A 90 0.24 3.56 5.64
CA ASN A 90 -0.53 3.91 4.46
C ASN A 90 -1.87 4.51 4.89
N ILE A 91 -2.19 5.72 4.38
CA ILE A 91 -3.41 6.44 4.72
C ILE A 91 -4.14 6.83 3.43
N MET A 92 -5.31 6.26 3.21
CA MET A 92 -6.14 6.57 2.04
C MET A 92 -6.77 7.96 2.17
N VAL A 93 -6.61 8.81 1.14
CA VAL A 93 -7.24 10.15 1.09
C VAL A 93 -8.76 10.07 1.19
N ALA A 94 -9.35 8.99 0.66
CA ALA A 94 -10.80 8.75 0.68
C ALA A 94 -11.38 8.51 2.08
N LEU A 95 -10.56 8.29 3.12
CA LEU A 95 -11.04 8.09 4.49
C LEU A 95 -11.67 9.36 5.05
N LYS A 96 -12.80 9.22 5.75
CA LYS A 96 -13.49 10.36 6.39
C LYS A 96 -12.61 11.07 7.42
N HIS A 97 -11.84 10.33 8.19
CA HIS A 97 -10.94 10.85 9.25
C HIS A 97 -9.48 10.90 8.80
N TYR A 98 -9.23 11.17 7.50
CA TYR A 98 -7.88 11.23 6.93
C TYR A 98 -6.91 12.11 7.72
N GLU A 99 -7.31 13.34 8.01
CA GLU A 99 -6.44 14.31 8.71
C GLU A 99 -6.13 13.88 10.14
N GLU A 100 -7.08 13.23 10.83
CA GLU A 100 -6.89 12.68 12.17
C GLU A 100 -5.90 11.53 12.14
N HIS A 101 -6.01 10.61 11.16
CA HIS A 101 -5.08 9.49 11.00
C HIS A 101 -3.65 9.98 10.73
N VAL A 102 -3.47 11.02 9.90
CA VAL A 102 -2.15 11.62 9.65
C VAL A 102 -1.56 12.19 10.94
N LYS A 103 -2.32 13.02 11.67
CA LYS A 103 -1.86 13.63 12.92
C LYS A 103 -1.50 12.57 13.96
N GLU A 104 -2.30 11.52 14.05
CA GLU A 104 -2.09 10.44 15.00
C GLU A 104 -0.84 9.61 14.66
N ALA A 105 -0.62 9.31 13.38
CA ALA A 105 0.57 8.61 12.90
C ALA A 105 1.85 9.41 13.17
N VAL A 106 1.82 10.73 12.95
CA VAL A 106 2.94 11.63 13.28
C VAL A 106 3.20 11.64 14.78
N ALA A 107 2.15 11.79 15.60
CA ALA A 107 2.28 11.81 17.06
C ALA A 107 2.80 10.47 17.62
N ALA A 108 2.45 9.34 16.98
CA ALA A 108 2.96 8.01 17.32
C ALA A 108 4.40 7.75 16.80
N GLY A 109 4.97 8.69 16.06
CA GLY A 109 6.34 8.62 15.57
C GLY A 109 6.53 7.71 14.36
N ALA A 110 5.54 7.61 13.45
CA ALA A 110 5.74 6.95 12.15
C ALA A 110 6.91 7.58 11.40
N ASP A 111 7.78 6.75 10.83
CA ASP A 111 8.94 7.23 10.06
C ASP A 111 8.51 7.77 8.70
N VAL A 112 7.53 7.14 8.05
CA VAL A 112 7.00 7.57 6.75
C VAL A 112 5.47 7.49 6.72
N ILE A 113 4.84 8.39 5.93
CA ILE A 113 3.42 8.35 5.58
C ILE A 113 3.32 8.28 4.06
N ILE A 114 2.71 7.19 3.56
CA ILE A 114 2.40 6.99 2.15
C ILE A 114 0.90 7.22 1.97
N SER A 115 0.50 8.10 1.04
CA SER A 115 -0.90 8.47 0.88
C SER A 115 -1.37 8.36 -0.57
N GLY A 116 -2.46 7.64 -0.78
CA GLY A 116 -3.08 7.35 -2.07
C GLY A 116 -4.60 7.20 -1.96
N ALA A 117 -5.22 6.50 -2.92
CA ALA A 117 -6.68 6.44 -3.08
C ALA A 117 -7.31 7.84 -3.09
N GLY A 118 -6.79 8.66 -3.98
CA GLY A 118 -7.04 10.09 -4.16
C GLY A 118 -5.74 10.90 -4.09
N LEU A 119 -5.80 12.18 -4.48
CA LEU A 119 -4.64 13.06 -4.49
C LEU A 119 -4.43 13.71 -3.11
N PRO A 120 -3.29 13.47 -2.41
CA PRO A 120 -3.08 13.94 -1.04
C PRO A 120 -2.71 15.43 -0.98
N MET A 121 -3.58 16.31 -1.49
CA MET A 121 -3.33 17.73 -1.69
C MET A 121 -3.02 18.51 -0.42
N LYS A 122 -3.50 18.05 0.75
CA LYS A 122 -3.33 18.72 2.04
C LYS A 122 -2.25 18.07 2.91
N LEU A 123 -1.65 16.96 2.50
CA LEU A 123 -0.71 16.22 3.34
C LEU A 123 0.44 17.07 3.91
N PRO A 124 1.08 17.98 3.13
CA PRO A 124 2.13 18.86 3.68
C PRO A 124 1.68 19.79 4.81
N ALA A 125 0.39 20.18 4.82
CA ALA A 125 -0.14 21.03 5.90
C ALA A 125 -0.33 20.27 7.23
N LEU A 126 -0.37 18.94 7.17
CA LEU A 126 -0.63 18.07 8.33
C LEU A 126 0.65 17.55 8.97
N VAL A 127 1.78 17.60 8.24
CA VAL A 127 3.08 17.10 8.69
C VAL A 127 4.09 18.22 8.56
N SER A 128 4.58 18.74 9.68
CA SER A 128 5.59 19.81 9.69
C SER A 128 6.88 19.35 8.98
N GLU A 129 7.53 20.27 8.26
CA GLU A 129 8.80 20.00 7.60
C GLU A 129 9.93 19.70 8.60
N THR A 130 9.81 20.24 9.82
CA THR A 130 10.74 19.97 10.92
C THR A 130 10.48 18.62 11.60
N CYS A 131 9.38 17.94 11.24
CA CYS A 131 9.06 16.62 11.75
C CYS A 131 9.95 15.55 11.11
N ARG A 132 10.33 14.53 11.89
CA ARG A 132 11.08 13.37 11.37
C ARG A 132 10.28 12.59 10.31
N THR A 133 8.95 12.57 10.43
CA THR A 133 8.07 11.81 9.52
C THR A 133 8.17 12.31 8.08
N LYS A 134 8.51 11.43 7.14
CA LYS A 134 8.59 11.74 5.71
C LYS A 134 7.27 11.42 5.02
N ILE A 135 6.94 12.18 3.96
CA ILE A 135 5.66 12.06 3.26
C ILE A 135 5.84 11.70 1.79
N ALA A 136 5.00 10.79 1.30
CA ALA A 136 4.96 10.39 -0.08
C ALA A 136 3.54 10.32 -0.64
N PRO A 137 3.30 10.82 -1.85
CA PRO A 137 2.11 10.51 -2.61
C PRO A 137 2.27 9.15 -3.32
N ILE A 138 1.14 8.45 -3.52
CA ILE A 138 1.03 7.39 -4.51
C ILE A 138 0.49 8.00 -5.80
N VAL A 139 1.14 7.71 -6.92
CA VAL A 139 0.74 8.18 -8.25
C VAL A 139 0.79 7.05 -9.26
N SER A 140 -0.11 7.08 -10.24
CA SER A 140 -0.12 6.14 -11.36
C SER A 140 0.26 6.81 -12.70
N SER A 141 0.45 8.14 -12.70
CA SER A 141 0.81 8.89 -13.89
C SER A 141 1.63 10.15 -13.60
N LYS A 142 2.42 10.57 -14.59
CA LYS A 142 3.13 11.86 -14.59
C LYS A 142 2.19 13.03 -14.32
N ARG A 143 1.00 13.00 -14.93
CA ARG A 143 -0.02 14.05 -14.73
C ARG A 143 -0.45 14.17 -13.27
N ALA A 144 -0.70 13.04 -12.61
CA ALA A 144 -1.06 13.03 -11.19
C ALA A 144 0.08 13.61 -10.33
N LEU A 145 1.33 13.19 -10.60
CA LEU A 145 2.51 13.72 -9.90
C LEU A 145 2.64 15.24 -10.07
N GLN A 146 2.53 15.75 -11.30
CA GLN A 146 2.62 17.19 -11.59
C GLN A 146 1.57 18.00 -10.83
N ILE A 147 0.33 17.52 -10.79
CA ILE A 147 -0.77 18.18 -10.05
C ILE A 147 -0.44 18.26 -8.56
N ILE A 148 0.03 17.16 -7.97
CA ILE A 148 0.38 17.08 -6.55
C ILE A 148 1.55 18.01 -6.23
N LEU A 149 2.69 17.84 -6.91
CA LEU A 149 3.92 18.57 -6.60
C LEU A 149 3.76 20.07 -6.88
N LYS A 150 3.09 20.46 -7.97
CA LYS A 150 2.76 21.87 -8.23
C LYS A 150 1.91 22.47 -7.11
N ARG A 151 0.91 21.72 -6.62
CA ARG A 151 0.06 22.18 -5.52
C ARG A 151 0.84 22.31 -4.21
N TRP A 152 1.70 21.30 -3.91
CA TRP A 152 2.50 21.30 -2.69
C TRP A 152 3.52 22.45 -2.70
N ALA A 153 4.24 22.63 -3.81
CA ALA A 153 5.18 23.74 -3.98
C ALA A 153 4.50 25.10 -3.84
N HIS A 154 3.40 25.34 -4.58
CA HIS A 154 2.75 26.65 -4.59
C HIS A 154 2.09 27.01 -3.26
N ARG A 155 1.46 26.04 -2.57
CA ARG A 155 0.66 26.32 -1.38
C ARG A 155 1.42 26.19 -0.07
N TYR A 156 2.41 25.29 -0.03
CA TYR A 156 3.09 24.91 1.21
C TYR A 156 4.60 25.10 1.14
N ASP A 157 5.12 25.57 0.00
CA ASP A 157 6.57 25.66 -0.28
C ASP A 157 7.30 24.34 0.07
N ARG A 158 6.73 23.22 -0.36
CA ARG A 158 7.21 21.88 -0.01
C ARG A 158 7.09 20.92 -1.19
N THR A 159 8.00 19.94 -1.24
CA THR A 159 7.94 18.81 -2.18
C THR A 159 7.80 17.47 -1.44
N ALA A 160 7.64 16.36 -2.18
CA ALA A 160 7.62 15.02 -1.61
C ALA A 160 8.99 14.63 -1.04
N ASP A 161 9.00 13.78 0.00
CA ASP A 161 10.23 13.18 0.51
C ASP A 161 10.63 11.95 -0.30
N PHE A 162 9.66 11.25 -0.87
CA PHE A 162 9.80 10.19 -1.86
C PHE A 162 8.47 10.04 -2.61
N ILE A 163 8.44 9.22 -3.67
CA ILE A 163 7.25 9.00 -4.50
C ILE A 163 7.04 7.50 -4.64
N VAL A 164 5.80 7.03 -4.52
CA VAL A 164 5.42 5.66 -4.87
C VAL A 164 4.68 5.70 -6.20
N ILE A 165 5.19 4.98 -7.22
CA ILE A 165 4.55 4.79 -8.51
C ILE A 165 3.80 3.47 -8.47
N GLU A 166 2.48 3.51 -8.52
CA GLU A 166 1.64 2.32 -8.51
C GLU A 166 1.16 1.97 -9.90
N GLY A 167 1.68 0.87 -10.44
CA GLY A 167 1.39 0.37 -11.78
C GLY A 167 0.06 -0.39 -11.88
N PRO A 168 -0.38 -0.66 -13.13
CA PRO A 168 -1.69 -1.28 -13.40
C PRO A 168 -1.80 -2.74 -12.92
N LYS A 169 -0.70 -3.38 -12.55
CA LYS A 169 -0.66 -4.75 -11.99
C LYS A 169 -0.82 -4.78 -10.47
N ALA A 170 -1.01 -3.64 -9.81
CA ALA A 170 -1.23 -3.57 -8.37
C ALA A 170 -2.55 -4.23 -7.94
N GLY A 171 -2.66 -4.49 -6.65
CA GLY A 171 -3.89 -4.98 -5.99
C GLY A 171 -4.64 -3.84 -5.29
N GLY A 172 -5.87 -4.09 -4.89
CA GLY A 172 -6.69 -3.08 -4.26
C GLY A 172 -7.18 -2.03 -5.25
N HIS A 173 -7.33 -0.79 -4.79
CA HIS A 173 -7.85 0.31 -5.61
C HIS A 173 -6.80 0.80 -6.60
N LEU A 174 -7.20 0.96 -7.85
CA LEU A 174 -6.31 1.25 -8.97
C LEU A 174 -6.55 2.67 -9.51
N GLY A 175 -5.48 3.40 -9.78
CA GLY A 175 -5.50 4.74 -10.36
C GLY A 175 -5.64 4.76 -11.88
N PHE A 176 -6.35 3.78 -12.45
CA PHE A 176 -6.58 3.56 -13.88
C PHE A 176 -8.07 3.45 -14.15
N SER A 177 -8.51 3.68 -15.38
CA SER A 177 -9.88 3.39 -15.78
C SER A 177 -10.07 1.87 -15.99
N THR A 178 -11.33 1.42 -16.01
CA THR A 178 -11.63 0.01 -16.25
C THR A 178 -11.16 -0.42 -17.64
N GLU A 179 -11.28 0.47 -18.64
CA GLU A 179 -10.85 0.24 -20.03
C GLU A 179 -9.32 0.03 -20.12
N GLU A 180 -8.54 0.85 -19.40
CA GLU A 180 -7.07 0.70 -19.33
C GLU A 180 -6.65 -0.62 -18.66
N LEU A 181 -7.46 -1.14 -17.75
CA LEU A 181 -7.16 -2.38 -17.03
C LEU A 181 -7.54 -3.66 -17.82
N VAL A 182 -8.30 -3.54 -18.91
CA VAL A 182 -8.61 -4.67 -19.83
C VAL A 182 -7.38 -5.09 -20.62
N ASP A 183 -6.58 -4.14 -21.09
CA ASP A 183 -5.34 -4.41 -21.83
C ASP A 183 -4.16 -3.65 -21.24
N ILE A 184 -3.66 -4.16 -20.14
CA ILE A 184 -2.52 -3.57 -19.40
C ILE A 184 -1.26 -3.47 -20.28
N ASN A 185 -1.07 -4.39 -21.22
CA ASN A 185 0.14 -4.43 -22.05
C ASN A 185 0.19 -3.25 -23.04
N SER A 186 -0.97 -2.71 -23.43
CA SER A 186 -1.04 -1.53 -24.31
C SER A 186 -0.58 -0.23 -23.65
N LEU A 187 -0.51 -0.19 -22.31
CA LEU A 187 -0.20 1.03 -21.55
C LEU A 187 1.26 1.49 -21.66
N ASN A 188 2.18 0.64 -22.15
CA ASN A 188 3.63 0.92 -22.18
C ASN A 188 4.12 1.56 -20.85
N TYR A 189 3.78 0.91 -19.72
CA TYR A 189 3.90 1.53 -18.40
C TYR A 189 5.35 1.83 -17.97
N ASP A 190 6.32 1.12 -18.53
CA ASP A 190 7.75 1.40 -18.30
C ASP A 190 8.13 2.81 -18.76
N GLU A 191 7.55 3.28 -19.87
CA GLU A 191 7.78 4.64 -20.33
C GLU A 191 7.12 5.68 -19.41
N GLU A 192 5.94 5.38 -18.86
CA GLU A 192 5.30 6.24 -17.87
C GLU A 192 6.11 6.34 -16.57
N ILE A 193 6.71 5.22 -16.11
CA ILE A 193 7.64 5.23 -14.97
C ILE A 193 8.82 6.17 -15.24
N LYS A 194 9.46 6.09 -16.41
CA LYS A 194 10.56 6.99 -16.80
C LYS A 194 10.11 8.44 -16.85
N ASN A 195 8.93 8.71 -17.39
CA ASN A 195 8.34 10.03 -17.44
C ASN A 195 8.09 10.63 -16.06
N ILE A 196 7.65 9.83 -15.09
CA ILE A 196 7.48 10.22 -13.69
C ILE A 196 8.84 10.53 -13.06
N ILE A 197 9.83 9.66 -13.28
CA ILE A 197 11.21 9.85 -12.79
C ILE A 197 11.83 11.14 -13.36
N GLU A 198 11.61 11.44 -14.62
CA GLU A 198 12.10 12.68 -15.22
C GLU A 198 11.40 13.91 -14.63
N CYS A 199 10.08 13.83 -14.45
CA CYS A 199 9.28 14.92 -13.92
C CYS A 199 9.74 15.38 -12.51
N LYS A 200 10.15 14.46 -11.63
CA LYS A 200 10.58 14.81 -10.27
C LYS A 200 11.89 15.63 -10.23
N LYS A 201 12.74 15.55 -11.28
CA LYS A 201 14.07 16.22 -11.30
C LYS A 201 13.95 17.74 -11.21
N GLU A 202 12.89 18.32 -11.74
CA GLU A 202 12.62 19.76 -11.62
C GLU A 202 12.47 20.15 -10.14
N TYR A 203 11.72 19.39 -9.38
CA TYR A 203 11.48 19.63 -7.95
C TYR A 203 12.72 19.28 -7.10
N GLU A 204 13.48 18.26 -7.46
CA GLU A 204 14.79 17.98 -6.82
C GLU A 204 15.72 19.19 -6.93
N LYS A 205 15.79 19.80 -8.11
CA LYS A 205 16.58 21.01 -8.35
C LYS A 205 16.03 22.23 -7.58
N GLN A 206 14.72 22.44 -7.61
CA GLN A 206 14.06 23.57 -6.95
C GLN A 206 14.29 23.55 -5.43
N TYR A 207 14.20 22.36 -4.81
CA TYR A 207 14.29 22.18 -3.36
C TYR A 207 15.67 21.70 -2.88
N ASN A 208 16.62 21.57 -3.80
CA ASN A 208 17.98 21.00 -3.52
C ASN A 208 17.88 19.71 -2.69
N LYS A 209 16.98 18.79 -3.08
CA LYS A 209 16.61 17.60 -2.31
C LYS A 209 16.46 16.40 -3.22
N LYS A 210 17.03 15.25 -2.85
CA LYS A 210 16.74 13.98 -3.51
C LYS A 210 15.33 13.51 -3.19
N ILE A 211 14.62 13.03 -4.20
CA ILE A 211 13.26 12.47 -4.11
C ILE A 211 13.32 11.05 -4.66
N PRO A 212 13.62 10.03 -3.84
CA PRO A 212 13.65 8.66 -4.30
C PRO A 212 12.29 8.20 -4.84
N VAL A 213 12.34 7.31 -5.83
CA VAL A 213 11.17 6.74 -6.49
C VAL A 213 11.08 5.26 -6.18
N ILE A 214 9.90 4.83 -5.75
CA ILE A 214 9.57 3.45 -5.42
C ILE A 214 8.55 2.95 -6.43
N VAL A 215 8.87 1.88 -7.16
CA VAL A 215 7.95 1.26 -8.12
C VAL A 215 7.16 0.15 -7.44
N ALA A 216 5.86 0.16 -7.65
CA ALA A 216 4.89 -0.80 -7.11
C ALA A 216 3.97 -1.35 -8.19
N GLY A 217 3.37 -2.50 -7.93
CA GLY A 217 2.40 -3.14 -8.82
C GLY A 217 3.04 -4.11 -9.81
N GLY A 218 2.93 -5.41 -9.51
CA GLY A 218 3.44 -6.49 -10.32
C GLY A 218 4.83 -6.98 -9.93
N ILE A 219 5.49 -6.40 -8.94
CA ILE A 219 6.78 -6.87 -8.43
C ILE A 219 6.57 -8.16 -7.64
N PHE A 220 7.23 -9.24 -8.06
CA PHE A 220 7.07 -10.56 -7.48
C PHE A 220 8.40 -11.19 -7.02
N ASP A 221 9.47 -11.05 -7.77
CA ASP A 221 10.77 -11.67 -7.54
C ASP A 221 11.95 -10.71 -7.78
N SER A 222 13.18 -11.21 -7.66
CA SER A 222 14.40 -10.42 -7.87
C SER A 222 14.56 -9.93 -9.31
N ALA A 223 13.99 -10.62 -10.31
CA ALA A 223 14.01 -10.17 -11.69
C ALA A 223 13.13 -8.92 -11.90
N ASP A 224 11.93 -8.91 -11.31
CA ASP A 224 11.06 -7.73 -11.33
C ASP A 224 11.71 -6.54 -10.59
N ILE A 225 12.40 -6.81 -9.48
CA ILE A 225 13.17 -5.78 -8.75
C ILE A 225 14.29 -5.22 -9.63
N ALA A 226 15.08 -6.10 -10.27
CA ALA A 226 16.15 -5.67 -11.18
C ALA A 226 15.62 -4.85 -12.33
N HIS A 227 14.46 -5.22 -12.91
CA HIS A 227 13.79 -4.46 -13.96
C HIS A 227 13.41 -3.06 -13.49
N ALA A 228 12.72 -2.94 -12.35
CA ALA A 228 12.31 -1.65 -11.79
C ALA A 228 13.54 -0.74 -11.50
N LEU A 229 14.61 -1.28 -10.92
CA LEU A 229 15.85 -0.55 -10.69
C LEU A 229 16.52 -0.14 -12.02
N GLY A 230 16.45 -0.98 -13.05
CA GLY A 230 16.92 -0.69 -14.41
C GLY A 230 16.16 0.47 -15.08
N LEU A 231 14.91 0.69 -14.76
CA LEU A 231 14.13 1.85 -15.20
C LEU A 231 14.50 3.15 -14.45
N GLY A 232 15.30 3.05 -13.38
CA GLY A 232 15.77 4.19 -12.58
C GLY A 232 15.03 4.36 -11.25
N ALA A 233 14.30 3.35 -10.78
CA ALA A 233 13.74 3.36 -9.43
C ALA A 233 14.84 3.26 -8.37
N ASP A 234 14.59 3.85 -7.20
CA ASP A 234 15.48 3.76 -6.02
C ASP A 234 15.11 2.59 -5.10
N GLY A 235 13.93 1.99 -5.32
CA GLY A 235 13.42 0.84 -4.59
C GLY A 235 12.08 0.36 -5.14
N VAL A 236 11.52 -0.67 -4.50
CA VAL A 236 10.26 -1.28 -4.89
C VAL A 236 9.29 -1.37 -3.72
N GLN A 237 7.97 -1.42 -4.04
CA GLN A 237 6.94 -1.75 -3.06
C GLN A 237 6.23 -3.04 -3.47
N ILE A 238 6.14 -3.98 -2.53
CA ILE A 238 5.57 -5.32 -2.72
C ILE A 238 4.47 -5.53 -1.68
N ALA A 239 3.34 -6.09 -2.08
CA ALA A 239 2.21 -6.35 -1.18
C ALA A 239 1.83 -7.84 -1.15
N SER A 240 1.34 -8.41 -2.26
CA SER A 240 0.73 -9.73 -2.31
C SER A 240 1.63 -10.86 -1.78
N ARG A 241 2.95 -10.83 -2.05
CA ARG A 241 3.91 -11.81 -1.54
C ARG A 241 3.92 -11.86 0.00
N PHE A 242 3.81 -10.72 0.65
CA PHE A 242 3.82 -10.61 2.11
C PHE A 242 2.53 -11.11 2.77
N VAL A 243 1.43 -11.28 2.03
CA VAL A 243 0.20 -11.89 2.59
C VAL A 243 0.42 -13.36 2.94
N ALA A 244 1.17 -14.11 2.12
CA ALA A 244 1.47 -15.52 2.35
C ALA A 244 2.70 -15.70 3.29
N THR A 245 2.83 -14.85 4.30
CA THR A 245 3.86 -14.99 5.34
C THR A 245 3.25 -15.30 6.69
N GLU A 246 4.01 -15.97 7.55
CA GLU A 246 3.60 -16.31 8.92
C GLU A 246 3.25 -15.03 9.70
N GLU A 247 4.01 -13.94 9.48
CA GLU A 247 3.88 -12.67 10.18
C GLU A 247 2.74 -11.78 9.67
N CYS A 248 2.13 -12.09 8.53
CA CYS A 248 0.94 -11.37 8.08
C CYS A 248 -0.16 -11.42 9.15
N ASP A 249 -0.76 -10.25 9.44
CA ASP A 249 -1.71 -10.10 10.53
C ASP A 249 -3.11 -10.66 10.22
N ALA A 250 -3.41 -11.00 8.96
CA ALA A 250 -4.67 -11.61 8.54
C ALA A 250 -4.82 -13.05 9.05
N SER A 251 -6.06 -13.54 9.11
CA SER A 251 -6.36 -14.93 9.47
C SER A 251 -5.73 -15.93 8.49
N ASP A 252 -5.55 -17.18 8.96
CA ASP A 252 -5.02 -18.24 8.10
C ASP A 252 -5.93 -18.52 6.89
N ALA A 253 -7.26 -18.43 7.05
CA ALA A 253 -8.19 -18.57 5.93
C ALA A 253 -7.95 -17.52 4.83
N TYR A 254 -7.66 -16.27 5.21
CA TYR A 254 -7.29 -15.21 4.28
C TYR A 254 -5.99 -15.54 3.52
N LYS A 255 -4.95 -15.99 4.23
CA LYS A 255 -3.66 -16.39 3.65
C LYS A 255 -3.82 -17.57 2.70
N GLN A 256 -4.63 -18.58 3.10
CA GLN A 256 -4.93 -19.74 2.26
C GLN A 256 -5.69 -19.35 0.99
N ALA A 257 -6.56 -18.34 1.02
CA ALA A 257 -7.21 -17.85 -0.18
C ALA A 257 -6.22 -17.31 -1.22
N TYR A 258 -5.09 -16.73 -0.78
CA TYR A 258 -4.00 -16.31 -1.68
C TYR A 258 -3.23 -17.50 -2.27
N ILE A 259 -2.96 -18.52 -1.45
CA ILE A 259 -2.18 -19.70 -1.86
C ILE A 259 -2.96 -20.59 -2.87
N HIS A 260 -4.27 -20.64 -2.72
CA HIS A 260 -5.14 -21.40 -3.61
C HIS A 260 -5.65 -20.59 -4.82
N ALA A 261 -5.37 -19.27 -4.86
CA ALA A 261 -5.80 -18.41 -5.96
C ALA A 261 -5.12 -18.79 -7.27
N ARG A 262 -5.89 -18.74 -8.36
CA ARG A 262 -5.41 -18.94 -9.73
C ARG A 262 -5.53 -17.63 -10.50
N GLU A 263 -4.91 -17.57 -11.66
CA GLU A 263 -4.98 -16.40 -12.54
C GLU A 263 -6.42 -16.09 -12.97
N GLU A 264 -7.22 -17.13 -13.27
CA GLU A 264 -8.63 -16.99 -13.62
C GLU A 264 -9.54 -16.48 -12.49
N ASP A 265 -9.07 -16.52 -11.24
CA ASP A 265 -9.82 -16.01 -10.08
C ASP A 265 -9.63 -14.49 -9.90
N ILE A 266 -8.76 -13.85 -10.67
CA ILE A 266 -8.45 -12.43 -10.54
C ILE A 266 -9.45 -11.61 -11.35
N GLN A 267 -10.09 -10.62 -10.71
CA GLN A 267 -11.09 -9.78 -11.34
C GLN A 267 -10.92 -8.29 -10.99
N ILE A 268 -11.25 -7.42 -11.96
CA ILE A 268 -11.45 -5.99 -11.72
C ILE A 268 -12.90 -5.78 -11.30
N ILE A 269 -13.09 -5.14 -10.16
CA ILE A 269 -14.39 -4.83 -9.56
C ILE A 269 -14.60 -3.33 -9.42
N GLN A 270 -15.87 -2.92 -9.34
CA GLN A 270 -16.22 -1.56 -8.94
C GLN A 270 -16.28 -1.45 -7.42
N SER A 271 -15.40 -0.65 -6.85
CA SER A 271 -15.35 -0.45 -5.40
C SER A 271 -16.28 0.70 -4.94
N PRO A 272 -16.87 0.60 -3.75
CA PRO A 272 -17.59 1.71 -3.11
C PRO A 272 -16.75 2.99 -2.90
N VAL A 273 -15.43 2.91 -3.05
CA VAL A 273 -14.51 4.07 -3.01
C VAL A 273 -14.63 4.91 -4.30
N GLY A 274 -15.29 4.39 -5.35
CA GLY A 274 -15.44 5.06 -6.65
C GLY A 274 -14.28 4.84 -7.60
N MET A 275 -13.40 3.86 -7.30
CA MET A 275 -12.26 3.46 -8.14
C MET A 275 -12.40 1.97 -8.52
N PRO A 276 -11.86 1.54 -9.67
CA PRO A 276 -11.68 0.11 -9.92
C PRO A 276 -10.79 -0.53 -8.87
N GLY A 277 -11.01 -1.80 -8.58
CA GLY A 277 -10.18 -2.57 -7.66
C GLY A 277 -9.89 -3.96 -8.19
N ARG A 278 -8.69 -4.51 -7.91
CA ARG A 278 -8.37 -5.90 -8.27
C ARG A 278 -8.54 -6.78 -7.07
N ALA A 279 -9.35 -7.84 -7.22
CA ALA A 279 -9.73 -8.73 -6.14
C ALA A 279 -9.84 -10.18 -6.63
N LEU A 280 -9.89 -11.12 -5.68
CA LEU A 280 -10.26 -12.52 -5.95
C LEU A 280 -11.78 -12.62 -6.17
N ARG A 281 -12.19 -13.32 -7.22
CA ARG A 281 -13.57 -13.62 -7.56
C ARG A 281 -14.09 -14.79 -6.71
N ASN A 282 -14.34 -14.55 -5.43
CA ASN A 282 -14.94 -15.49 -4.49
C ASN A 282 -16.47 -15.43 -4.49
N GLU A 283 -17.14 -16.17 -3.59
CA GLU A 283 -18.59 -16.16 -3.50
C GLU A 283 -19.16 -14.78 -3.17
N PHE A 284 -18.46 -13.96 -2.35
CA PHE A 284 -18.88 -12.59 -2.08
C PHE A 284 -19.01 -11.77 -3.38
N ILE A 285 -18.00 -11.80 -4.24
CA ILE A 285 -18.01 -11.04 -5.50
C ILE A 285 -19.09 -11.56 -6.44
N LYS A 286 -19.29 -12.88 -6.56
CA LYS A 286 -20.37 -13.48 -7.35
C LYS A 286 -21.75 -13.03 -6.85
N ASN A 287 -21.93 -12.89 -5.55
CA ASN A 287 -23.19 -12.41 -4.97
C ASN A 287 -23.40 -10.91 -5.23
N VAL A 288 -22.34 -10.09 -5.14
CA VAL A 288 -22.39 -8.66 -5.48
C VAL A 288 -22.73 -8.43 -6.95
N GLU A 289 -22.25 -9.29 -7.87
CA GLU A 289 -22.59 -9.24 -9.31
C GLU A 289 -24.06 -9.55 -9.59
N ARG A 290 -24.69 -10.40 -8.78
CA ARG A 290 -26.10 -10.78 -8.94
C ARG A 290 -27.03 -9.73 -8.36
N GLU A 291 -26.71 -9.22 -7.17
CA GLU A 291 -27.56 -8.27 -6.48
C GLU A 291 -26.79 -7.43 -5.45
N ARG A 292 -27.33 -6.26 -5.16
CA ARG A 292 -26.82 -5.39 -4.11
C ARG A 292 -26.90 -6.08 -2.74
N GLN A 293 -25.78 -6.09 -2.02
CA GLN A 293 -25.71 -6.67 -0.69
C GLN A 293 -26.32 -5.73 0.37
N PRO A 294 -27.12 -6.25 1.32
CA PRO A 294 -27.77 -5.43 2.32
C PRO A 294 -26.73 -4.82 3.28
N ILE A 295 -26.82 -3.51 3.47
CA ILE A 295 -25.97 -2.77 4.40
C ILE A 295 -26.72 -2.60 5.72
N LYS A 296 -26.45 -3.47 6.69
CA LYS A 296 -27.09 -3.45 8.02
C LYS A 296 -26.57 -2.29 8.89
N LYS A 297 -25.30 -1.86 8.66
CA LYS A 297 -24.63 -0.82 9.44
C LYS A 297 -23.69 0.00 8.57
N CYS A 298 -23.66 1.31 8.79
CA CYS A 298 -22.67 2.20 8.18
C CYS A 298 -21.53 2.46 9.17
N TYR A 299 -20.30 2.16 8.75
CA TYR A 299 -19.08 2.41 9.53
C TYR A 299 -18.53 3.83 9.36
N ASN A 300 -19.22 4.69 8.58
CA ASN A 300 -18.79 6.07 8.38
C ASN A 300 -17.30 6.20 7.94
N CYS A 301 -16.84 5.24 7.16
CA CYS A 301 -15.42 5.04 6.85
C CYS A 301 -14.88 5.94 5.75
N LEU A 302 -15.70 6.29 4.76
CA LEU A 302 -15.34 7.08 3.59
C LEU A 302 -15.99 8.45 3.61
N ALA A 303 -15.26 9.46 3.08
CA ALA A 303 -15.78 10.83 2.99
C ALA A 303 -16.94 10.96 1.98
N GLN A 304 -16.91 10.16 0.91
CA GLN A 304 -17.89 10.18 -0.18
C GLN A 304 -18.51 8.79 -0.39
N CYS A 305 -19.24 8.31 0.60
CA CYS A 305 -19.98 7.08 0.50
C CYS A 305 -21.46 7.31 0.82
N ASN A 306 -22.33 6.85 -0.07
CA ASN A 306 -23.76 6.81 0.19
C ASN A 306 -24.22 5.35 0.37
N PRO A 307 -24.48 4.90 1.60
CA PRO A 307 -24.95 3.53 1.87
C PRO A 307 -26.22 3.15 1.11
N GLY A 308 -27.01 4.14 0.65
CA GLY A 308 -28.22 3.92 -0.15
C GLY A 308 -27.94 3.47 -1.59
N THR A 309 -26.76 3.76 -2.15
CA THR A 309 -26.48 3.55 -3.58
C THR A 309 -25.31 2.60 -3.84
N VAL A 310 -24.37 2.44 -2.90
CA VAL A 310 -23.21 1.53 -3.09
C VAL A 310 -23.65 0.06 -3.10
N PRO A 311 -22.94 -0.81 -3.84
CA PRO A 311 -23.33 -2.22 -3.99
C PRO A 311 -23.17 -3.03 -2.70
N TYR A 312 -22.27 -2.64 -1.80
CA TYR A 312 -21.99 -3.30 -0.51
C TYR A 312 -21.25 -2.35 0.44
N CYS A 313 -21.18 -2.71 1.72
CA CYS A 313 -20.33 -2.01 2.69
C CYS A 313 -18.89 -2.54 2.59
N ILE A 314 -17.97 -1.74 2.06
CA ILE A 314 -16.56 -2.15 1.89
C ILE A 314 -15.88 -2.48 3.22
N THR A 315 -16.14 -1.71 4.26
CA THR A 315 -15.56 -1.97 5.60
C THR A 315 -15.99 -3.32 6.14
N GLN A 316 -17.30 -3.64 6.06
CA GLN A 316 -17.80 -4.94 6.52
C GLN A 316 -17.18 -6.09 5.72
N ALA A 317 -17.14 -5.96 4.40
CA ALA A 317 -16.57 -6.99 3.52
C ALA A 317 -15.09 -7.24 3.78
N LEU A 318 -14.30 -6.18 4.03
CA LEU A 318 -12.87 -6.32 4.37
C LEU A 318 -12.66 -6.90 5.78
N ILE A 319 -13.48 -6.52 6.75
CA ILE A 319 -13.44 -7.09 8.11
C ILE A 319 -13.81 -8.58 8.08
N ASN A 320 -14.83 -8.96 7.33
CA ASN A 320 -15.21 -10.38 7.17
C ASN A 320 -14.03 -11.18 6.63
N ALA A 321 -13.44 -10.72 5.53
CA ALA A 321 -12.31 -11.40 4.90
C ALA A 321 -11.13 -11.59 5.87
N VAL A 322 -10.67 -10.51 6.51
CA VAL A 322 -9.49 -10.58 7.39
C VAL A 322 -9.71 -11.46 8.62
N LYS A 323 -10.96 -11.56 9.10
CA LYS A 323 -11.36 -12.44 10.21
C LYS A 323 -11.55 -13.91 9.77
N GLY A 324 -11.48 -14.22 8.49
CA GLY A 324 -11.56 -15.56 7.94
C GLY A 324 -12.89 -15.96 7.30
N ASP A 325 -13.89 -15.07 7.33
CA ASP A 325 -15.14 -15.25 6.58
C ASP A 325 -14.91 -14.80 5.12
N ILE A 326 -14.16 -15.61 4.37
CA ILE A 326 -13.75 -15.31 3.01
C ILE A 326 -14.90 -15.41 2.00
N GLU A 327 -15.97 -16.15 2.33
CA GLU A 327 -17.16 -16.29 1.47
C GLU A 327 -18.04 -15.04 1.49
N ASN A 328 -18.05 -14.30 2.60
CA ASN A 328 -18.75 -13.02 2.76
C ASN A 328 -17.80 -11.81 2.78
N GLY A 329 -16.56 -12.00 2.41
CA GLY A 329 -15.49 -11.03 2.49
C GLY A 329 -14.89 -10.64 1.16
N LEU A 330 -14.44 -9.39 1.05
CA LEU A 330 -13.70 -8.88 -0.09
C LEU A 330 -12.20 -9.12 0.12
N ILE A 331 -11.56 -9.81 -0.83
CA ILE A 331 -10.13 -10.10 -0.82
C ILE A 331 -9.48 -9.37 -2.00
N PHE A 332 -8.80 -8.26 -1.74
CA PHE A 332 -7.99 -7.59 -2.74
C PHE A 332 -6.69 -8.36 -2.99
N CYS A 333 -6.20 -8.37 -4.23
CA CYS A 333 -4.96 -9.04 -4.60
C CYS A 333 -4.28 -8.35 -5.79
N GLY A 334 -2.96 -8.51 -5.95
CA GLY A 334 -2.24 -8.10 -7.16
C GLY A 334 -2.43 -9.10 -8.31
N SER A 335 -2.03 -8.71 -9.52
CA SER A 335 -2.15 -9.56 -10.72
C SER A 335 -1.33 -10.86 -10.65
N ASN A 336 -0.30 -10.91 -9.81
CA ASN A 336 0.60 -12.06 -9.67
C ASN A 336 0.21 -13.01 -8.53
N VAL A 337 -0.98 -12.87 -7.92
CA VAL A 337 -1.38 -13.71 -6.78
C VAL A 337 -1.38 -15.19 -7.12
N GLY A 338 -1.77 -15.57 -8.35
CA GLY A 338 -1.74 -16.96 -8.82
C GLY A 338 -0.36 -17.62 -8.87
N ARG A 339 0.73 -16.86 -8.66
CA ARG A 339 2.10 -17.37 -8.53
C ARG A 339 2.49 -17.72 -7.08
N ILE A 340 1.61 -17.48 -6.11
CA ILE A 340 1.86 -17.72 -4.68
C ILE A 340 1.30 -19.11 -4.34
N HIS A 341 2.17 -20.08 -4.05
CA HIS A 341 1.76 -21.47 -3.87
C HIS A 341 2.01 -22.02 -2.47
N GLN A 342 2.70 -21.29 -1.61
CA GLN A 342 3.06 -21.76 -0.26
C GLN A 342 3.25 -20.62 0.73
N MET A 343 3.10 -20.95 2.00
CA MET A 343 3.49 -20.08 3.10
C MET A 343 5.00 -19.97 3.19
N THR A 344 5.45 -18.80 3.64
CA THR A 344 6.87 -18.54 3.94
C THR A 344 6.97 -17.64 5.18
N THR A 345 8.17 -17.30 5.61
CA THR A 345 8.42 -16.25 6.60
C THR A 345 8.83 -14.94 5.91
N VAL A 346 8.69 -13.81 6.59
CA VAL A 346 9.22 -12.53 6.08
C VAL A 346 10.73 -12.62 5.85
N HIS A 347 11.46 -13.30 6.74
CA HIS A 347 12.90 -13.52 6.60
C HIS A 347 13.25 -14.22 5.27
N ASN A 348 12.69 -15.41 5.03
CA ASN A 348 12.95 -16.17 3.81
C ASN A 348 12.53 -15.42 2.54
N LEU A 349 11.39 -14.72 2.60
CA LEU A 349 10.93 -13.89 1.48
C LEU A 349 11.91 -12.75 1.19
N MET A 350 12.43 -12.07 2.21
CA MET A 350 13.39 -10.98 2.01
C MET A 350 14.72 -11.51 1.48
N GLU A 351 15.17 -12.70 1.88
CA GLU A 351 16.34 -13.35 1.30
C GLU A 351 16.11 -13.65 -0.19
N GLU A 352 14.98 -14.29 -0.54
CA GLU A 352 14.61 -14.60 -1.92
C GLU A 352 14.56 -13.33 -2.80
N LEU A 353 13.92 -12.27 -2.33
CA LEU A 353 13.78 -11.01 -3.06
C LEU A 353 15.12 -10.29 -3.27
N THR A 354 16.11 -10.56 -2.45
CA THR A 354 17.44 -9.93 -2.53
C THR A 354 18.51 -10.82 -3.14
N ASP A 355 18.16 -12.04 -3.51
CA ASP A 355 19.05 -12.95 -4.24
C ASP A 355 18.98 -12.69 -5.76
N PHE A 356 20.06 -12.14 -6.30
CA PHE A 356 20.24 -11.88 -7.74
C PHE A 356 21.17 -12.90 -8.42
N SER A 357 21.47 -14.03 -7.77
CA SER A 357 22.41 -15.02 -8.31
C SER A 357 21.93 -15.61 -9.64
N SER A 358 20.64 -15.92 -9.75
CA SER A 358 20.01 -16.47 -10.95
C SER A 358 20.03 -15.52 -12.16
N LEU A 359 20.18 -14.22 -11.96
CA LEU A 359 20.23 -13.22 -13.04
C LEU A 359 21.63 -13.08 -13.67
N ASN A 360 22.66 -13.72 -13.09
CA ASN A 360 24.02 -13.68 -13.57
C ASN A 360 24.39 -14.89 -14.46
N GLU A 361 23.48 -15.87 -14.64
CA GLU A 361 23.70 -17.08 -15.40
C GLU A 361 23.20 -17.03 -16.87
N ASN A 362 22.68 -15.86 -17.31
CA ASN A 362 22.19 -15.66 -18.68
C ASN A 362 23.02 -14.63 -19.47
#